data_21a3122f278922e922dd6402aac7f381
#
_entry.id   21a3122f278922e922dd6402aac7f381
#
_cell.length_a   1.000
_cell.length_b   1.000
_cell.length_c   1.000
_cell.angle_alpha   90.00
_cell.angle_beta   90.00
_cell.angle_gamma   90.00
#
_symmetry.space_group_name_H-M   'P 1'
#
loop_
_entity.id
_entity.type
_entity.pdbx_description
1 polymer ?
#
loop_
_entity_poly.entity_id
_entity_poly.type
_entity_poly.pdbx_seq_one_letter_code
_entity_poly.pdbx_strand_id
1 'polypeptide(L)'
;VDRRNKGISRRSVLVAGGASIALTVLAEPTQAMSITRRVSAGPDEPGKRAELAEQAIVQRHVRTLWGRPQMRLGMLLWPGSLLDQSFVRWCMWWQAHLLDCAVDAAYRARTPERLNRVVAIANGIRTRNLTGWTNRYYDDMAWLVLALERADRLLGVRFGDAVGELKAGLNEGWNPDVGAVPWRAGDEYYNTPAIGPTGIAMARLGELSRAGELAEFLNTRLRDTASGLILDGIHEPGGRIEGTILTYCQGVAIGLETELALRTGESGHRKRAAELIAATGDRLTHAGVIAAAAGDDSGLFMGILARYLAEAALALGDTTAADIVHASARAAWKNRAEVDGLPLFGPDWTRPVTVPELPGTLSELTVPSASSSANLSRDLSVQLSGWMLLEADYQLSAAGR
;
A
#
# COMPACT_ATOMS: atom_id res chain seq x y z
N VAL A 1 -28.99 -3.72 22.48
CA VAL A 1 -29.10 -2.52 21.63
C VAL A 1 -27.83 -2.47 20.80
N ASP A 2 -27.99 -2.87 19.56
CA ASP A 2 -26.95 -3.09 18.57
C ASP A 2 -26.38 -1.72 18.11
N ARG A 3 -25.19 -1.36 18.56
CA ARG A 3 -24.38 -0.30 17.95
C ARG A 3 -23.29 -0.95 17.12
N ARG A 4 -23.59 -1.21 15.85
CA ARG A 4 -22.59 -1.54 14.85
C ARG A 4 -21.51 -0.46 14.84
N ASN A 5 -20.31 -0.85 15.25
CA ASN A 5 -19.13 -0.02 15.19
C ASN A 5 -18.74 0.11 13.70
N LYS A 6 -19.19 1.18 13.05
CA LYS A 6 -18.72 1.54 11.70
C LYS A 6 -17.29 2.00 11.87
N GLY A 7 -16.35 1.18 11.41
CA GLY A 7 -14.97 1.58 11.27
C GLY A 7 -14.90 2.92 10.54
N ILE A 8 -14.24 3.90 11.14
CA ILE A 8 -14.09 5.24 10.56
C ILE A 8 -13.15 5.11 9.38
N SER A 9 -13.70 5.11 8.18
CA SER A 9 -12.92 5.16 6.94
C SER A 9 -12.05 6.42 6.95
N ARG A 10 -10.74 6.26 6.72
CA ARG A 10 -9.76 7.34 6.62
C ARG A 10 -10.09 8.39 5.55
N ARG A 11 -11.10 8.11 4.70
CA ARG A 11 -11.62 9.03 3.69
C ARG A 11 -12.39 10.22 4.25
N SER A 12 -12.81 10.16 5.53
CA SER A 12 -13.79 11.11 6.09
C SER A 12 -13.19 12.19 6.99
N VAL A 13 -11.88 12.30 7.17
CA VAL A 13 -11.28 13.27 8.08
C VAL A 13 -10.55 14.36 7.31
N LEU A 14 -11.19 15.48 7.19
CA LEU A 14 -10.74 16.87 7.09
C LEU A 14 -11.59 17.70 6.10
N VAL A 15 -12.77 18.05 6.54
CA VAL A 15 -13.44 19.27 6.10
C VAL A 15 -13.64 20.14 7.34
N ALA A 16 -12.66 20.98 7.62
CA ALA A 16 -12.85 22.14 8.49
C ALA A 16 -11.81 23.20 8.08
N GLY A 17 -12.28 24.28 7.53
CA GLY A 17 -11.45 25.47 7.23
C GLY A 17 -11.81 26.08 5.86
N GLY A 18 -12.90 26.87 5.82
CA GLY A 18 -13.29 27.62 4.64
C GLY A 18 -12.26 28.70 4.29
N ALA A 19 -11.75 28.62 3.07
CA ALA A 19 -11.23 29.78 2.33
C ALA A 19 -11.72 29.62 0.89
N SER A 20 -12.63 30.49 0.46
CA SER A 20 -13.08 30.55 -0.92
C SER A 20 -11.94 31.06 -1.78
N ILE A 21 -11.26 30.18 -2.49
CA ILE A 21 -10.35 30.53 -3.57
C ILE A 21 -11.10 30.25 -4.88
N ALA A 22 -11.44 31.31 -5.59
CA ALA A 22 -11.94 31.20 -6.96
C ALA A 22 -10.78 30.73 -7.85
N LEU A 23 -10.80 29.46 -8.24
CA LEU A 23 -9.86 28.90 -9.21
C LEU A 23 -10.52 28.91 -10.58
N THR A 24 -9.98 29.69 -11.50
CA THR A 24 -10.32 29.61 -12.93
C THR A 24 -9.64 28.36 -13.48
N VAL A 25 -10.38 27.26 -13.62
CA VAL A 25 -9.90 26.03 -14.22
C VAL A 25 -10.14 26.11 -15.73
N LEU A 26 -9.06 26.16 -16.50
CA LEU A 26 -9.10 25.90 -17.94
C LEU A 26 -9.37 24.41 -18.12
N ALA A 27 -10.56 24.07 -18.59
CA ALA A 27 -10.95 22.72 -18.94
C ALA A 27 -10.22 22.29 -20.22
N GLU A 28 -9.35 21.28 -20.10
CA GLU A 28 -8.88 20.56 -21.28
C GLU A 28 -10.02 19.69 -21.84
N PRO A 29 -10.13 19.58 -23.19
CA PRO A 29 -11.21 18.83 -23.81
C PRO A 29 -11.13 17.34 -23.42
N THR A 30 -12.22 16.83 -22.89
CA THR A 30 -12.42 15.42 -22.58
C THR A 30 -12.41 14.63 -23.89
N GLN A 31 -11.34 13.90 -24.17
CA GLN A 31 -11.35 12.91 -25.25
C GLN A 31 -12.32 11.77 -24.87
N ALA A 32 -13.21 11.44 -25.79
CA ALA A 32 -14.09 10.28 -25.67
C ALA A 32 -13.23 9.01 -25.58
N MET A 33 -13.32 8.30 -24.43
CA MET A 33 -12.58 7.06 -24.21
C MET A 33 -13.23 5.91 -24.97
N SER A 34 -12.44 5.25 -25.83
CA SER A 34 -12.89 4.02 -26.50
C SER A 34 -12.70 2.80 -25.57
N ILE A 35 -13.77 2.09 -25.32
CA ILE A 35 -13.75 0.83 -24.57
C ILE A 35 -13.36 -0.28 -25.53
N THR A 36 -12.16 -0.81 -25.42
CA THR A 36 -11.69 -1.92 -26.27
C THR A 36 -11.87 -3.27 -25.56
N ARG A 37 -12.24 -4.25 -26.38
CA ARG A 37 -12.56 -5.63 -26.08
C ARG A 37 -11.37 -6.40 -25.47
N ARG A 38 -11.62 -7.44 -24.65
CA ARG A 38 -10.61 -8.40 -24.16
C ARG A 38 -9.66 -8.84 -25.27
N VAL A 39 -8.38 -8.64 -25.05
CA VAL A 39 -7.32 -9.20 -25.91
C VAL A 39 -6.85 -10.50 -25.27
N SER A 40 -6.79 -11.58 -26.07
CA SER A 40 -6.16 -12.83 -25.66
C SER A 40 -4.66 -12.60 -25.50
N ALA A 41 -4.12 -12.95 -24.33
CA ALA A 41 -2.73 -12.71 -23.97
C ALA A 41 -1.78 -13.53 -24.87
N GLY A 42 -0.83 -12.82 -25.49
CA GLY A 42 0.44 -13.40 -25.90
C GLY A 42 1.34 -13.65 -24.68
N PRO A 43 2.54 -14.23 -24.83
CA PRO A 43 3.47 -14.49 -23.73
C PRO A 43 3.92 -13.14 -23.16
N ASP A 44 3.22 -12.69 -22.13
CA ASP A 44 3.54 -11.45 -21.44
C ASP A 44 4.64 -11.71 -20.43
N GLU A 45 5.80 -11.17 -20.68
CA GLU A 45 6.88 -11.17 -19.71
C GLU A 45 6.49 -10.36 -18.46
N PRO A 46 6.82 -10.82 -17.24
CA PRO A 46 6.49 -10.14 -16.00
C PRO A 46 6.88 -8.65 -15.98
N GLY A 47 8.06 -8.31 -16.52
CA GLY A 47 8.52 -6.92 -16.63
C GLY A 47 7.61 -6.03 -17.49
N LYS A 48 7.06 -6.59 -18.59
CA LYS A 48 6.12 -5.85 -19.45
C LYS A 48 4.78 -5.62 -18.75
N ARG A 49 4.30 -6.60 -17.98
CA ARG A 49 3.08 -6.47 -17.19
C ARG A 49 3.21 -5.37 -16.14
N ALA A 50 4.34 -5.34 -15.41
CA ALA A 50 4.65 -4.31 -14.42
C ALA A 50 4.75 -2.91 -15.07
N GLU A 51 5.36 -2.80 -16.25
CA GLU A 51 5.43 -1.54 -17.02
C GLU A 51 4.04 -1.04 -17.43
N LEU A 52 3.16 -1.90 -17.91
CA LEU A 52 1.80 -1.51 -18.30
C LEU A 52 0.96 -1.08 -17.08
N ALA A 53 1.13 -1.73 -15.91
CA ALA A 53 0.50 -1.29 -14.68
C ALA A 53 1.02 0.08 -14.21
N GLU A 54 2.32 0.33 -14.28
CA GLU A 54 2.93 1.64 -14.05
C GLU A 54 2.29 2.70 -14.95
N GLN A 55 2.24 2.45 -16.26
CA GLN A 55 1.67 3.38 -17.24
C GLN A 55 0.20 3.69 -16.95
N ALA A 56 -0.61 2.68 -16.61
CA ALA A 56 -2.01 2.85 -16.27
C ALA A 56 -2.21 3.81 -15.08
N ILE A 57 -1.45 3.62 -14.01
CA ILE A 57 -1.56 4.45 -12.81
C ILE A 57 -1.04 5.87 -13.07
N VAL A 58 0.09 6.00 -13.75
CA VAL A 58 0.65 7.32 -14.10
C VAL A 58 -0.33 8.11 -14.96
N GLN A 59 -0.91 7.48 -15.98
CA GLN A 59 -1.85 8.15 -16.88
C GLN A 59 -3.17 8.51 -16.19
N ARG A 60 -3.69 7.63 -15.34
CA ARG A 60 -5.05 7.78 -14.77
C ARG A 60 -5.06 8.57 -13.48
N HIS A 61 -4.10 8.33 -12.59
CA HIS A 61 -4.15 8.85 -11.23
C HIS A 61 -3.14 9.96 -10.95
N VAL A 62 -1.92 9.91 -11.52
CA VAL A 62 -0.87 10.86 -11.13
C VAL A 62 -1.08 12.23 -11.78
N ARG A 63 -1.15 13.27 -10.95
CA ARG A 63 -1.33 14.66 -11.37
C ARG A 63 -0.34 15.56 -10.65
N THR A 64 -0.10 16.74 -11.23
CA THR A 64 0.68 17.81 -10.59
C THR A 64 -0.09 18.37 -9.40
N LEU A 65 0.60 18.54 -8.27
CA LEU A 65 0.01 19.20 -7.11
C LEU A 65 -0.02 20.72 -7.36
N TRP A 66 -1.22 21.29 -7.39
CA TRP A 66 -1.47 22.74 -7.54
C TRP A 66 -0.68 23.39 -8.69
N GLY A 67 -0.59 22.70 -9.82
CA GLY A 67 0.09 23.17 -11.02
C GLY A 67 1.63 23.20 -10.95
N ARG A 68 2.26 22.60 -9.93
CA ARG A 68 3.72 22.56 -9.78
C ARG A 68 4.31 21.27 -10.37
N PRO A 69 5.04 21.31 -11.50
CA PRO A 69 5.51 20.10 -12.19
C PRO A 69 6.42 19.19 -11.35
N GLN A 70 7.18 19.76 -10.40
CA GLN A 70 8.09 19.05 -9.51
C GLN A 70 7.39 18.44 -8.28
N MET A 71 6.08 18.52 -8.19
CA MET A 71 5.27 17.96 -7.12
C MET A 71 4.10 17.19 -7.72
N ARG A 72 4.00 15.90 -7.44
CA ARG A 72 2.96 15.03 -7.97
C ARG A 72 2.34 14.19 -6.87
N LEU A 73 1.05 13.90 -7.03
CA LEU A 73 0.31 12.97 -6.16
C LEU A 73 -0.65 12.14 -7.00
N GLY A 74 -1.12 11.02 -6.43
CA GLY A 74 -2.18 10.20 -6.99
C GLY A 74 -3.56 10.65 -6.55
N MET A 75 -4.46 10.91 -7.49
CA MET A 75 -5.89 11.08 -7.19
C MET A 75 -6.45 9.78 -6.63
N LEU A 76 -7.31 9.87 -5.63
CA LEU A 76 -7.89 8.68 -4.99
C LEU A 76 -8.81 7.89 -5.93
N LEU A 77 -9.53 8.56 -6.82
CA LEU A 77 -10.43 7.95 -7.80
C LEU A 77 -10.08 8.37 -9.23
N TRP A 78 -10.38 7.50 -10.18
CA TRP A 78 -10.28 7.80 -11.61
C TRP A 78 -11.57 7.43 -12.35
N PRO A 79 -12.12 8.34 -13.19
CA PRO A 79 -11.80 9.77 -13.28
C PRO A 79 -12.02 10.48 -11.94
N GLY A 80 -11.13 11.43 -11.61
CA GLY A 80 -11.22 12.18 -10.35
C GLY A 80 -12.20 13.35 -10.44
N SER A 81 -12.96 13.57 -9.37
CA SER A 81 -13.72 14.80 -9.17
C SER A 81 -12.79 16.02 -9.01
N LEU A 82 -13.34 17.23 -9.00
CA LEU A 82 -12.56 18.44 -8.71
C LEU A 82 -11.85 18.39 -7.34
N LEU A 83 -12.49 17.75 -6.35
CA LEU A 83 -11.89 17.55 -5.02
C LEU A 83 -10.71 16.57 -5.04
N ASP A 84 -10.75 15.56 -5.92
CA ASP A 84 -9.62 14.63 -6.12
C ASP A 84 -8.49 15.32 -6.90
N GLN A 85 -8.82 16.05 -7.98
CA GLN A 85 -7.84 16.76 -8.80
C GLN A 85 -7.12 17.88 -8.05
N SER A 86 -7.81 18.55 -7.13
CA SER A 86 -7.23 19.58 -6.25
C SER A 86 -6.52 19.02 -5.02
N PHE A 87 -6.58 17.70 -4.82
CA PHE A 87 -6.06 17.01 -3.65
C PHE A 87 -6.62 17.51 -2.31
N VAL A 88 -7.85 18.05 -2.31
CA VAL A 88 -8.61 18.30 -1.08
C VAL A 88 -8.85 16.95 -0.39
N ARG A 89 -9.29 15.93 -1.17
CA ARG A 89 -9.31 14.54 -0.74
C ARG A 89 -7.96 13.90 -1.05
N TRP A 90 -7.29 13.36 -0.05
CA TRP A 90 -6.06 12.62 -0.19
C TRP A 90 -5.91 11.63 0.97
N CYS A 91 -5.02 10.65 0.81
CA CYS A 91 -4.74 9.65 1.82
C CYS A 91 -3.23 9.42 1.87
N MET A 92 -2.56 9.74 2.98
CA MET A 92 -1.10 9.78 3.03
C MET A 92 -0.47 8.40 2.81
N TRP A 93 -1.00 7.35 3.43
CA TRP A 93 -0.44 6.02 3.27
C TRP A 93 -0.61 5.45 1.85
N TRP A 94 -1.69 5.83 1.10
CA TRP A 94 -1.77 5.49 -0.32
C TRP A 94 -0.71 6.19 -1.16
N GLN A 95 -0.38 7.43 -0.81
CA GLN A 95 0.70 8.16 -1.49
C GLN A 95 2.08 7.58 -1.15
N ALA A 96 2.27 7.10 0.08
CA ALA A 96 3.50 6.39 0.46
C ALA A 96 3.66 5.10 -0.37
N HIS A 97 2.59 4.34 -0.59
CA HIS A 97 2.63 3.16 -1.47
C HIS A 97 2.77 3.53 -2.96
N LEU A 98 2.21 4.65 -3.42
CA LEU A 98 2.47 5.17 -4.76
C LEU A 98 3.95 5.50 -4.95
N LEU A 99 4.57 6.15 -3.95
CA LEU A 99 6.01 6.42 -3.94
C LEU A 99 6.82 5.11 -3.99
N ASP A 100 6.44 4.13 -3.18
CA ASP A 100 7.12 2.84 -3.09
C ASP A 100 7.02 2.03 -4.41
N CYS A 101 5.86 2.02 -5.07
CA CYS A 101 5.72 1.47 -6.42
C CYS A 101 6.54 2.24 -7.48
N ALA A 102 6.65 3.56 -7.34
CA ALA A 102 7.51 4.36 -8.22
C ALA A 102 9.01 4.02 -8.02
N VAL A 103 9.41 3.68 -6.79
CA VAL A 103 10.77 3.16 -6.49
C VAL A 103 10.98 1.80 -7.17
N ASP A 104 10.01 0.88 -7.09
CA ASP A 104 10.09 -0.41 -7.79
C ASP A 104 10.28 -0.24 -9.30
N ALA A 105 9.46 0.61 -9.93
CA ALA A 105 9.57 0.87 -11.37
C ALA A 105 10.94 1.47 -11.76
N ALA A 106 11.46 2.40 -10.93
CA ALA A 106 12.78 2.99 -11.16
C ALA A 106 13.92 1.96 -10.91
N TYR A 107 13.74 1.04 -9.98
CA TYR A 107 14.66 -0.07 -9.75
C TYR A 107 14.65 -1.10 -10.90
N ARG A 108 13.44 -1.46 -11.39
CA ARG A 108 13.26 -2.35 -12.54
C ARG A 108 13.93 -1.81 -13.80
N ALA A 109 13.78 -0.52 -14.08
CA ALA A 109 14.41 0.11 -15.24
C ALA A 109 14.70 1.59 -14.94
N ARG A 110 15.96 1.89 -14.63
CA ARG A 110 16.43 3.21 -14.22
C ARG A 110 16.43 4.20 -15.39
N THR A 111 15.49 5.14 -15.39
CA THR A 111 15.45 6.25 -16.35
C THR A 111 15.33 7.59 -15.62
N PRO A 112 15.79 8.70 -16.22
CA PRO A 112 15.64 10.04 -15.64
C PRO A 112 14.18 10.36 -15.30
N GLU A 113 13.23 9.93 -16.13
CA GLU A 113 11.82 10.17 -15.94
C GLU A 113 11.28 9.47 -14.68
N ARG A 114 11.64 8.18 -14.48
CA ARG A 114 11.24 7.42 -13.29
C ARG A 114 11.87 7.98 -12.02
N LEU A 115 13.15 8.36 -12.06
CA LEU A 115 13.82 9.01 -10.93
C LEU A 115 13.16 10.37 -10.58
N ASN A 116 12.87 11.18 -11.58
CA ASN A 116 12.16 12.46 -11.39
C ASN A 116 10.75 12.24 -10.82
N ARG A 117 10.06 11.15 -11.20
CA ARG A 117 8.75 10.79 -10.65
C ARG A 117 8.84 10.46 -9.16
N VAL A 118 9.82 9.67 -8.73
CA VAL A 118 10.09 9.39 -7.31
C VAL A 118 10.26 10.69 -6.53
N VAL A 119 11.12 11.60 -7.03
CA VAL A 119 11.35 12.91 -6.40
C VAL A 119 10.07 13.75 -6.35
N ALA A 120 9.32 13.79 -7.46
CA ALA A 120 8.11 14.62 -7.53
C ALA A 120 6.99 14.11 -6.61
N ILE A 121 6.84 12.78 -6.45
CA ILE A 121 5.85 12.22 -5.53
C ILE A 121 6.23 12.50 -4.08
N ALA A 122 7.48 12.29 -3.68
CA ALA A 122 7.95 12.59 -2.33
C ALA A 122 7.77 14.07 -1.98
N ASN A 123 8.13 14.98 -2.89
CA ASN A 123 7.91 16.43 -2.72
C ASN A 123 6.41 16.77 -2.64
N GLY A 124 5.58 16.08 -3.40
CA GLY A 124 4.12 16.22 -3.33
C GLY A 124 3.57 15.83 -1.97
N ILE A 125 3.99 14.69 -1.44
CA ILE A 125 3.59 14.20 -0.11
C ILE A 125 3.98 15.23 0.96
N ARG A 126 5.25 15.61 1.02
CA ARG A 126 5.75 16.59 1.98
C ARG A 126 4.99 17.90 1.94
N THR A 127 4.69 18.41 0.73
CA THR A 127 4.01 19.69 0.55
C THR A 127 2.53 19.62 0.91
N ARG A 128 1.85 18.51 0.55
CA ARG A 128 0.43 18.34 0.84
C ARG A 128 0.19 18.06 2.33
N ASN A 129 1.09 17.35 2.96
CA ASN A 129 1.07 17.11 4.40
C ASN A 129 1.59 18.38 5.11
N LEU A 130 0.69 19.22 5.59
CA LEU A 130 0.99 20.55 6.14
C LEU A 130 1.98 20.54 7.32
N THR A 131 2.20 19.38 7.93
CA THR A 131 3.18 19.18 9.01
C THR A 131 4.55 18.67 8.50
N GLY A 132 4.79 18.72 7.20
CA GLY A 132 6.05 18.26 6.60
C GLY A 132 6.07 16.75 6.36
N TRP A 133 7.07 16.05 6.86
CA TRP A 133 7.17 14.60 6.70
C TRP A 133 6.32 13.81 7.71
N THR A 134 6.10 14.34 8.91
CA THR A 134 5.40 13.68 10.01
C THR A 134 3.92 14.06 10.08
N ASN A 135 3.11 13.20 10.69
CA ASN A 135 1.72 13.48 11.05
C ASN A 135 1.36 12.77 12.36
N ARG A 136 0.07 12.71 12.70
CA ARG A 136 -0.39 12.08 13.94
C ARG A 136 -0.57 10.57 13.84
N TYR A 137 -0.47 9.97 12.65
CA TYR A 137 -0.68 8.54 12.42
C TYR A 137 0.66 7.83 12.24
N TYR A 138 0.97 6.94 13.16
CA TYR A 138 2.26 6.23 13.14
C TYR A 138 2.39 5.27 11.97
N ASP A 139 1.31 4.66 11.53
CA ASP A 139 1.30 3.84 10.32
C ASP A 139 1.58 4.65 9.05
N ASP A 140 0.99 5.86 8.88
CA ASP A 140 1.27 6.75 7.76
C ASP A 140 2.77 7.10 7.69
N MET A 141 3.37 7.44 8.84
CA MET A 141 4.79 7.74 8.96
C MET A 141 5.66 6.50 8.66
N ALA A 142 5.27 5.33 9.17
CA ALA A 142 6.00 4.10 8.94
C ALA A 142 5.99 3.69 7.46
N TRP A 143 4.85 3.76 6.77
CA TRP A 143 4.80 3.52 5.33
C TRP A 143 5.67 4.49 4.54
N LEU A 144 5.67 5.78 4.92
CA LEU A 144 6.46 6.78 4.23
C LEU A 144 7.97 6.58 4.43
N VAL A 145 8.41 6.28 5.66
CA VAL A 145 9.85 6.05 5.91
C VAL A 145 10.35 4.81 5.15
N LEU A 146 9.54 3.76 5.02
CA LEU A 146 9.89 2.58 4.23
C LEU A 146 10.11 2.91 2.76
N ALA A 147 9.23 3.72 2.16
CA ALA A 147 9.37 4.14 0.76
C ALA A 147 10.60 5.03 0.54
N LEU A 148 10.88 5.97 1.47
CA LEU A 148 12.03 6.87 1.39
C LEU A 148 13.36 6.14 1.64
N GLU A 149 13.40 5.20 2.59
CA GLU A 149 14.57 4.34 2.83
C GLU A 149 14.89 3.50 1.57
N ARG A 150 13.87 2.90 0.95
CA ARG A 150 14.06 2.14 -0.29
C ARG A 150 14.54 3.03 -1.44
N ALA A 151 14.05 4.26 -1.55
CA ALA A 151 14.53 5.22 -2.54
C ALA A 151 16.03 5.53 -2.36
N ASP A 152 16.49 5.70 -1.12
CA ASP A 152 17.92 5.89 -0.85
C ASP A 152 18.72 4.61 -1.12
N ARG A 153 18.33 3.48 -0.52
CA ARG A 153 19.07 2.22 -0.61
C ARG A 153 19.15 1.65 -2.02
N LEU A 154 18.06 1.71 -2.80
CA LEU A 154 18.00 1.10 -4.12
C LEU A 154 18.38 2.05 -5.25
N LEU A 155 18.12 3.35 -5.10
CA LEU A 155 18.27 4.33 -6.16
C LEU A 155 19.31 5.42 -5.86
N GLY A 156 19.76 5.55 -4.61
CA GLY A 156 20.61 6.64 -4.15
C GLY A 156 19.89 8.00 -4.14
N VAL A 157 18.55 8.00 -4.01
CA VAL A 157 17.72 9.20 -4.00
C VAL A 157 17.36 9.57 -2.57
N ARG A 158 17.91 10.68 -2.07
CA ARG A 158 17.75 11.17 -0.71
C ARG A 158 16.90 12.44 -0.66
N PHE A 159 16.18 12.59 0.45
CA PHE A 159 15.28 13.71 0.70
C PHE A 159 15.70 14.51 1.95
N GLY A 160 16.95 14.97 1.99
CA GLY A 160 17.51 15.60 3.19
C GLY A 160 17.49 14.63 4.36
N ASP A 161 17.02 15.08 5.52
CA ASP A 161 16.91 14.24 6.74
C ASP A 161 15.51 13.64 6.96
N ALA A 162 14.73 13.49 5.90
CA ALA A 162 13.34 12.99 6.00
C ALA A 162 13.22 11.65 6.74
N VAL A 163 14.16 10.72 6.49
CA VAL A 163 14.19 9.43 7.17
C VAL A 163 14.49 9.61 8.67
N GLY A 164 15.40 10.51 9.03
CA GLY A 164 15.72 10.86 10.42
C GLY A 164 14.52 11.49 11.14
N GLU A 165 13.83 12.45 10.50
CA GLU A 165 12.62 13.09 11.05
C GLU A 165 11.50 12.06 11.31
N LEU A 166 11.25 11.17 10.35
CA LEU A 166 10.24 10.13 10.49
C LEU A 166 10.61 9.09 11.56
N LYS A 167 11.88 8.66 11.60
CA LYS A 167 12.39 7.77 12.65
C LYS A 167 12.20 8.38 14.03
N ALA A 168 12.54 9.67 14.20
CA ALA A 168 12.34 10.39 15.46
C ALA A 168 10.86 10.41 15.85
N GLY A 169 9.95 10.75 14.91
CA GLY A 169 8.52 10.75 15.15
C GLY A 169 7.97 9.36 15.55
N LEU A 170 8.45 8.29 14.92
CA LEU A 170 8.08 6.92 15.31
C LEU A 170 8.58 6.57 16.72
N ASN A 171 9.79 7.02 17.10
CA ASN A 171 10.33 6.80 18.44
C ASN A 171 9.58 7.60 19.51
N GLU A 172 9.10 8.81 19.21
CA GLU A 172 8.24 9.59 20.10
C GLU A 172 6.92 8.88 20.41
N GLY A 173 6.42 8.06 19.48
CA GLY A 173 5.21 7.25 19.67
C GLY A 173 5.39 6.01 20.52
N TRP A 174 6.62 5.65 20.87
CA TRP A 174 6.87 4.47 21.66
C TRP A 174 6.30 4.57 23.07
N ASN A 175 5.44 3.62 23.43
CA ASN A 175 4.94 3.47 24.79
C ASN A 175 5.68 2.33 25.52
N PRO A 176 6.57 2.64 26.50
CA PRO A 176 7.34 1.61 27.19
C PRO A 176 6.49 0.68 28.07
N ASP A 177 5.34 1.14 28.56
CA ASP A 177 4.45 0.33 29.40
C ASP A 177 3.72 -0.74 28.58
N VAL A 178 3.48 -0.49 27.31
CA VAL A 178 2.85 -1.42 26.37
C VAL A 178 3.88 -2.21 25.54
N GLY A 179 5.03 -1.61 25.26
CA GLY A 179 6.06 -2.18 24.40
C GLY A 179 5.75 -2.06 22.91
N ALA A 180 5.01 -1.03 22.50
CA ALA A 180 4.61 -0.81 21.11
C ALA A 180 4.34 0.67 20.80
N VAL A 181 4.08 0.97 19.51
CA VAL A 181 3.57 2.26 19.05
C VAL A 181 2.07 2.16 18.80
N PRO A 182 1.26 3.16 19.22
CA PRO A 182 -0.18 3.15 18.95
C PRO A 182 -0.45 3.45 17.46
N TRP A 183 -1.71 3.32 17.03
CA TRP A 183 -2.12 3.69 15.69
C TRP A 183 -1.87 5.18 15.39
N ARG A 184 -2.20 6.05 16.34
CA ARG A 184 -1.98 7.50 16.24
C ARG A 184 -1.65 8.12 17.59
N ALA A 185 -1.10 9.32 17.55
CA ALA A 185 -0.73 10.07 18.75
C ALA A 185 -1.93 10.31 19.69
N GLY A 186 -1.80 9.86 20.94
CA GLY A 186 -2.82 9.96 21.98
C GLY A 186 -3.93 8.91 21.88
N ASP A 187 -3.73 7.85 21.10
CA ASP A 187 -4.65 6.71 21.01
C ASP A 187 -4.18 5.57 21.94
N GLU A 188 -5.14 4.78 22.40
CA GLU A 188 -4.92 3.55 23.18
C GLU A 188 -5.05 2.29 22.30
N TYR A 189 -5.15 2.44 20.98
CA TYR A 189 -5.24 1.36 20.01
C TYR A 189 -3.87 1.07 19.40
N TYR A 190 -3.34 -0.13 19.68
CA TYR A 190 -2.06 -0.65 19.21
C TYR A 190 -2.33 -1.69 18.15
N ASN A 191 -2.04 -1.36 16.89
CA ASN A 191 -2.45 -2.18 15.78
C ASN A 191 -1.29 -2.63 14.89
N THR A 192 -1.47 -3.78 14.26
CA THR A 192 -0.48 -4.37 13.36
C THR A 192 -0.06 -3.42 12.24
N PRO A 193 -0.97 -2.61 11.63
CA PRO A 193 -0.59 -1.63 10.60
C PRO A 193 0.36 -0.51 11.04
N ALA A 194 0.41 -0.19 12.33
CA ALA A 194 1.41 0.73 12.86
C ALA A 194 2.68 -0.02 13.33
N ILE A 195 2.51 -1.13 14.02
CA ILE A 195 3.60 -1.91 14.65
C ILE A 195 4.48 -2.57 13.61
N GLY A 196 3.89 -3.29 12.65
CA GLY A 196 4.65 -4.06 11.66
C GLY A 196 5.56 -3.18 10.78
N PRO A 197 5.03 -2.16 10.08
CA PRO A 197 5.86 -1.27 9.27
C PRO A 197 6.90 -0.50 10.07
N THR A 198 6.56 -0.07 11.32
CA THR A 198 7.53 0.55 12.23
C THR A 198 8.66 -0.42 12.54
N GLY A 199 8.35 -1.68 12.85
CA GLY A 199 9.36 -2.71 13.12
C GLY A 199 10.28 -2.95 11.92
N ILE A 200 9.72 -3.06 10.71
CA ILE A 200 10.50 -3.19 9.47
C ILE A 200 11.43 -1.97 9.28
N ALA A 201 10.91 -0.76 9.50
CA ALA A 201 11.70 0.46 9.39
C ALA A 201 12.84 0.47 10.41
N MET A 202 12.56 0.16 11.67
CA MET A 202 13.58 0.08 12.74
C MET A 202 14.65 -0.94 12.40
N ALA A 203 14.28 -2.13 11.92
CA ALA A 203 15.22 -3.15 11.49
C ALA A 203 16.14 -2.63 10.37
N ARG A 204 15.58 -2.01 9.34
CA ARG A 204 16.33 -1.44 8.20
C ARG A 204 17.24 -0.28 8.61
N LEU A 205 16.85 0.50 9.62
CA LEU A 205 17.59 1.65 10.13
C LEU A 205 18.58 1.27 11.27
N GLY A 206 18.75 -0.03 11.57
CA GLY A 206 19.73 -0.53 12.53
C GLY A 206 19.27 -0.57 13.99
N GLU A 207 18.00 -0.26 14.28
CA GLU A 207 17.42 -0.32 15.62
C GLU A 207 16.87 -1.73 15.92
N LEU A 208 17.75 -2.74 15.90
CA LEU A 208 17.36 -4.15 15.96
C LEU A 208 16.64 -4.54 17.26
N SER A 209 17.02 -3.94 18.40
CA SER A 209 16.34 -4.20 19.68
C SER A 209 14.87 -3.78 19.60
N ARG A 210 14.63 -2.57 19.11
CA ARG A 210 13.27 -2.03 18.93
C ARG A 210 12.44 -2.86 17.94
N ALA A 211 13.04 -3.26 16.84
CA ALA A 211 12.39 -4.14 15.87
C ALA A 211 12.02 -5.50 16.47
N GLY A 212 12.91 -6.08 17.29
CA GLY A 212 12.67 -7.33 18.02
C GLY A 212 11.53 -7.21 19.03
N GLU A 213 11.47 -6.12 19.81
CA GLU A 213 10.37 -5.84 20.75
C GLU A 213 9.01 -5.76 20.02
N LEU A 214 8.96 -5.10 18.86
CA LEU A 214 7.75 -5.01 18.03
C LEU A 214 7.35 -6.36 17.42
N ALA A 215 8.31 -7.18 16.98
CA ALA A 215 8.04 -8.53 16.51
C ALA A 215 7.50 -9.42 17.63
N GLU A 216 8.07 -9.34 18.82
CA GLU A 216 7.60 -10.08 19.99
C GLU A 216 6.19 -9.65 20.39
N PHE A 217 5.88 -8.35 20.33
CA PHE A 217 4.52 -7.86 20.57
C PHE A 217 3.50 -8.48 19.60
N LEU A 218 3.80 -8.49 18.30
CA LEU A 218 2.92 -9.13 17.31
C LEU A 218 2.72 -10.62 17.62
N ASN A 219 3.78 -11.34 17.95
CA ASN A 219 3.73 -12.79 18.17
C ASN A 219 3.04 -13.18 19.48
N THR A 220 3.17 -12.39 20.55
CA THR A 220 2.65 -12.73 21.88
C THR A 220 1.28 -12.11 22.17
N ARG A 221 0.98 -10.94 21.58
CA ARG A 221 -0.22 -10.17 21.91
C ARG A 221 -1.28 -10.23 20.80
N LEU A 222 -0.87 -10.40 19.55
CA LEU A 222 -1.76 -10.33 18.38
C LEU A 222 -1.78 -11.61 17.54
N ARG A 223 -0.98 -12.62 17.85
CA ARG A 223 -1.06 -13.89 17.11
C ARG A 223 -2.21 -14.74 17.63
N ASP A 224 -3.19 -15.01 16.77
CA ASP A 224 -4.26 -15.96 17.06
C ASP A 224 -3.72 -17.40 17.02
N THR A 225 -3.83 -18.10 18.15
CA THR A 225 -3.28 -19.46 18.28
C THR A 225 -4.04 -20.49 17.47
N ALA A 226 -5.31 -20.25 17.14
CA ALA A 226 -6.14 -21.18 16.37
C ALA A 226 -5.86 -21.12 14.86
N SER A 227 -5.60 -19.93 14.33
CA SER A 227 -5.31 -19.74 12.92
C SER A 227 -3.80 -19.62 12.63
N GLY A 228 -2.99 -19.27 13.60
CA GLY A 228 -1.58 -18.92 13.43
C GLY A 228 -1.35 -17.55 12.79
N LEU A 229 -2.40 -16.78 12.51
CA LEU A 229 -2.38 -15.48 11.84
C LEU A 229 -2.33 -14.33 12.84
N ILE A 230 -1.93 -13.16 12.36
CA ILE A 230 -1.86 -11.92 13.16
C ILE A 230 -3.18 -11.16 13.04
N LEU A 231 -3.74 -10.78 14.19
CA LEU A 231 -4.95 -9.99 14.33
C LEU A 231 -4.67 -8.50 14.07
N ASP A 232 -5.74 -7.72 13.84
CA ASP A 232 -5.61 -6.30 13.54
C ASP A 232 -5.00 -5.49 14.69
N GLY A 233 -5.48 -5.65 15.94
CA GLY A 233 -4.90 -4.90 17.04
C GLY A 233 -5.54 -5.14 18.41
N ILE A 234 -5.07 -4.37 19.39
CA ILE A 234 -5.51 -4.44 20.79
C ILE A 234 -5.64 -3.03 21.37
N HIS A 235 -6.64 -2.83 22.21
CA HIS A 235 -6.79 -1.60 23.01
C HIS A 235 -6.18 -1.80 24.39
N GLU A 236 -5.20 -0.97 24.75
CA GLU A 236 -4.54 -1.00 26.06
C GLU A 236 -4.83 0.30 26.83
N PRO A 237 -5.05 0.22 28.16
CA PRO A 237 -4.75 -0.92 29.04
C PRO A 237 -5.87 -1.98 29.19
N GLY A 238 -6.94 -1.90 28.44
CA GLY A 238 -8.12 -2.78 28.64
C GLY A 238 -7.97 -4.20 28.08
N GLY A 239 -6.96 -4.49 27.26
CA GLY A 239 -6.73 -5.81 26.66
C GLY A 239 -7.80 -6.25 25.64
N ARG A 240 -8.66 -5.34 25.15
CA ARG A 240 -9.71 -5.66 24.17
C ARG A 240 -9.11 -5.84 22.77
N ILE A 241 -9.19 -7.04 22.26
CA ILE A 241 -8.65 -7.40 20.95
C ILE A 241 -9.67 -7.07 19.84
N GLU A 242 -9.17 -6.45 18.75
CA GLU A 242 -9.85 -6.39 17.46
C GLU A 242 -9.44 -7.62 16.64
N GLY A 243 -10.32 -8.62 16.65
CA GLY A 243 -10.03 -9.95 16.09
C GLY A 243 -10.09 -10.06 14.57
N THR A 244 -10.12 -8.96 13.84
CA THR A 244 -10.15 -8.97 12.38
C THR A 244 -8.82 -9.46 11.82
N ILE A 245 -8.89 -10.42 10.88
CA ILE A 245 -7.72 -10.93 10.16
C ILE A 245 -7.67 -10.24 8.80
N LEU A 246 -6.59 -9.51 8.54
CA LEU A 246 -6.38 -8.75 7.33
C LEU A 246 -5.10 -9.20 6.63
N THR A 247 -5.12 -9.27 5.30
CA THR A 247 -3.99 -9.80 4.52
C THR A 247 -2.73 -8.95 4.69
N TYR A 248 -2.82 -7.63 4.75
CA TYR A 248 -1.65 -6.77 4.93
C TYR A 248 -1.03 -6.89 6.33
N CYS A 249 -1.80 -7.23 7.37
CA CYS A 249 -1.26 -7.53 8.69
C CYS A 249 -0.31 -8.74 8.64
N GLN A 250 -0.66 -9.77 7.88
CA GLN A 250 0.24 -10.90 7.64
C GLN A 250 1.48 -10.46 6.87
N GLY A 251 1.29 -9.65 5.83
CA GLY A 251 2.40 -9.13 5.03
C GLY A 251 3.45 -8.41 5.89
N VAL A 252 3.05 -7.45 6.72
CA VAL A 252 4.01 -6.70 7.54
C VAL A 252 4.65 -7.54 8.64
N ALA A 253 3.94 -8.52 9.20
CA ALA A 253 4.51 -9.45 10.16
C ALA A 253 5.56 -10.37 9.50
N ILE A 254 5.26 -10.92 8.32
CA ILE A 254 6.22 -11.70 7.51
C ILE A 254 7.44 -10.84 7.16
N GLY A 255 7.21 -9.59 6.72
CA GLY A 255 8.29 -8.65 6.39
C GLY A 255 9.20 -8.35 7.58
N LEU A 256 8.64 -8.10 8.76
CA LEU A 256 9.40 -7.84 9.97
C LEU A 256 10.25 -9.05 10.39
N GLU A 257 9.66 -10.24 10.42
CA GLU A 257 10.39 -11.47 10.74
C GLU A 257 11.47 -11.77 9.68
N THR A 258 11.22 -11.47 8.42
CA THR A 258 12.21 -11.59 7.33
C THR A 258 13.40 -10.65 7.55
N GLU A 259 13.15 -9.37 7.84
CA GLU A 259 14.20 -8.38 8.09
C GLU A 259 15.05 -8.74 9.34
N LEU A 260 14.41 -9.21 10.39
CA LEU A 260 15.12 -9.65 11.60
C LEU A 260 15.95 -10.91 11.33
N ALA A 261 15.40 -11.90 10.61
CA ALA A 261 16.15 -13.10 10.23
C ALA A 261 17.42 -12.78 9.43
N LEU A 262 17.35 -11.80 8.51
CA LEU A 262 18.50 -11.37 7.70
C LEU A 262 19.55 -10.64 8.52
N ARG A 263 19.14 -9.81 9.47
CA ARG A 263 20.05 -8.90 10.18
C ARG A 263 20.65 -9.49 11.46
N THR A 264 19.90 -10.37 12.13
CA THR A 264 20.36 -11.03 13.35
C THR A 264 20.95 -12.41 13.10
N GLY A 265 20.54 -13.07 12.02
CA GLY A 265 20.88 -14.47 11.76
C GLY A 265 20.14 -15.47 12.65
N GLU A 266 19.23 -15.01 13.50
CA GLU A 266 18.50 -15.88 14.43
C GLU A 266 17.49 -16.77 13.72
N SER A 267 17.59 -18.08 13.92
CA SER A 267 16.70 -19.07 13.28
C SER A 267 15.23 -18.95 13.72
N GLY A 268 14.97 -18.38 14.90
CA GLY A 268 13.62 -18.13 15.42
C GLY A 268 12.79 -17.23 14.51
N HIS A 269 13.38 -16.15 14.00
CA HIS A 269 12.72 -15.24 13.07
C HIS A 269 12.41 -15.92 11.73
N ARG A 270 13.34 -16.67 11.18
CA ARG A 270 13.11 -17.47 9.96
C ARG A 270 11.96 -18.46 10.14
N LYS A 271 11.92 -19.15 11.27
CA LYS A 271 10.86 -20.10 11.61
C LYS A 271 9.50 -19.41 11.68
N ARG A 272 9.40 -18.26 12.39
CA ARG A 272 8.14 -17.51 12.50
C ARG A 272 7.66 -16.97 11.15
N ALA A 273 8.58 -16.49 10.30
CA ALA A 273 8.23 -16.09 8.92
C ALA A 273 7.63 -17.26 8.14
N ALA A 274 8.27 -18.43 8.15
CA ALA A 274 7.77 -19.62 7.45
C ALA A 274 6.41 -20.09 7.98
N GLU A 275 6.19 -20.08 9.30
CA GLU A 275 4.89 -20.42 9.91
C GLU A 275 3.78 -19.45 9.48
N LEU A 276 4.06 -18.14 9.43
CA LEU A 276 3.11 -17.13 8.98
C LEU A 276 2.80 -17.29 7.49
N ILE A 277 3.81 -17.58 6.65
CA ILE A 277 3.62 -17.84 5.22
C ILE A 277 2.74 -19.06 5.02
N ALA A 278 2.99 -20.17 5.73
CA ALA A 278 2.18 -21.38 5.65
C ALA A 278 0.72 -21.11 6.07
N ALA A 279 0.50 -20.46 7.22
CA ALA A 279 -0.84 -20.12 7.71
C ALA A 279 -1.57 -19.16 6.73
N THR A 280 -0.85 -18.23 6.11
CA THR A 280 -1.39 -17.32 5.08
C THR A 280 -1.80 -18.11 3.83
N GLY A 281 -0.96 -19.00 3.36
CA GLY A 281 -1.26 -19.88 2.22
C GLY A 281 -2.51 -20.71 2.43
N ASP A 282 -2.65 -21.32 3.61
CA ASP A 282 -3.77 -22.19 3.94
C ASP A 282 -5.10 -21.42 4.11
N ARG A 283 -5.07 -20.23 4.69
CA ARG A 283 -6.29 -19.58 5.19
C ARG A 283 -6.68 -18.31 4.43
N LEU A 284 -5.73 -17.65 3.77
CA LEU A 284 -5.94 -16.37 3.09
C LEU A 284 -5.67 -16.47 1.59
N THR A 285 -5.67 -17.67 1.02
CA THR A 285 -5.63 -17.88 -0.43
C THR A 285 -6.77 -18.79 -0.90
N HIS A 286 -7.15 -18.61 -2.16
CA HIS A 286 -8.04 -19.51 -2.88
C HIS A 286 -7.31 -20.04 -4.12
N ALA A 287 -7.03 -21.34 -4.16
CA ALA A 287 -6.20 -21.96 -5.20
C ALA A 287 -4.84 -21.25 -5.38
N GLY A 288 -4.22 -20.86 -4.28
CA GLY A 288 -2.94 -20.14 -4.25
C GLY A 288 -3.02 -18.63 -4.57
N VAL A 289 -4.20 -18.10 -4.86
CA VAL A 289 -4.41 -16.66 -5.12
C VAL A 289 -4.82 -15.97 -3.82
N ILE A 290 -4.16 -14.86 -3.49
CA ILE A 290 -4.46 -14.06 -2.30
C ILE A 290 -5.95 -13.66 -2.30
N ALA A 291 -6.63 -13.92 -1.20
CA ALA A 291 -8.05 -13.64 -1.04
C ALA A 291 -8.31 -12.13 -0.90
N ALA A 292 -9.41 -11.69 -1.52
CA ALA A 292 -9.88 -10.32 -1.40
C ALA A 292 -10.25 -9.97 0.04
N ALA A 293 -9.89 -8.79 0.50
CA ALA A 293 -10.34 -8.25 1.78
C ALA A 293 -11.64 -7.45 1.59
N ALA A 294 -12.51 -7.50 2.59
CA ALA A 294 -13.72 -6.70 2.63
C ALA A 294 -13.46 -5.33 3.29
N GLY A 295 -14.16 -4.30 2.83
CA GLY A 295 -14.14 -2.95 3.41
C GLY A 295 -13.64 -1.88 2.43
N ASP A 296 -14.05 -0.64 2.70
CA ASP A 296 -13.81 0.51 1.80
C ASP A 296 -12.33 0.93 1.69
N ASP A 297 -11.49 0.55 2.65
CA ASP A 297 -10.07 0.92 2.72
C ASP A 297 -9.14 -0.28 2.44
N SER A 298 -9.69 -1.41 1.97
CA SER A 298 -8.95 -2.67 1.82
C SER A 298 -8.17 -2.81 0.51
N GLY A 299 -8.26 -1.83 -0.40
CA GLY A 299 -7.74 -1.95 -1.76
C GLY A 299 -6.25 -2.27 -1.86
N LEU A 300 -5.42 -1.81 -0.91
CA LEU A 300 -3.97 -2.06 -0.88
C LEU A 300 -3.57 -3.36 -0.18
N PHE A 301 -4.45 -3.99 0.58
CA PHE A 301 -4.08 -5.05 1.52
C PHE A 301 -3.43 -6.26 0.85
N MET A 302 -3.97 -6.69 -0.28
CA MET A 302 -3.41 -7.82 -1.04
C MET A 302 -2.04 -7.51 -1.64
N GLY A 303 -1.85 -6.29 -2.17
CA GLY A 303 -0.59 -5.85 -2.76
C GLY A 303 0.53 -5.77 -1.71
N ILE A 304 0.22 -5.28 -0.51
CA ILE A 304 1.17 -5.24 0.60
C ILE A 304 1.59 -6.66 0.99
N LEU A 305 0.64 -7.60 1.11
CA LEU A 305 0.97 -9.00 1.37
C LEU A 305 1.87 -9.57 0.27
N ALA A 306 1.53 -9.35 -1.01
CA ALA A 306 2.33 -9.84 -2.13
C ALA A 306 3.77 -9.31 -2.12
N ARG A 307 3.98 -8.03 -1.78
CA ARG A 307 5.31 -7.44 -1.62
C ARG A 307 6.15 -8.18 -0.60
N TYR A 308 5.62 -8.38 0.60
CA TYR A 308 6.39 -9.00 1.69
C TYR A 308 6.55 -10.51 1.52
N LEU A 309 5.62 -11.17 0.84
CA LEU A 309 5.83 -12.57 0.39
C LEU A 309 7.00 -12.65 -0.61
N ALA A 310 7.06 -11.74 -1.59
CA ALA A 310 8.18 -11.71 -2.52
C ALA A 310 9.51 -11.39 -1.83
N GLU A 311 9.55 -10.44 -0.89
CA GLU A 311 10.74 -10.16 -0.08
C GLU A 311 11.19 -11.39 0.70
N ALA A 312 10.27 -12.13 1.35
CA ALA A 312 10.57 -13.37 2.06
C ALA A 312 11.09 -14.48 1.11
N ALA A 313 10.47 -14.65 -0.03
CA ALA A 313 10.90 -15.63 -1.03
C ALA A 313 12.32 -15.34 -1.54
N LEU A 314 12.63 -14.08 -1.83
CA LEU A 314 13.95 -13.66 -2.27
C LEU A 314 15.02 -13.80 -1.17
N ALA A 315 14.68 -13.40 0.04
CA ALA A 315 15.62 -13.30 1.15
C ALA A 315 15.84 -14.65 1.87
N LEU A 316 14.77 -15.40 2.08
CA LEU A 316 14.80 -16.65 2.86
C LEU A 316 14.71 -17.90 1.98
N GLY A 317 14.41 -17.76 0.69
CA GLY A 317 14.24 -18.87 -0.25
C GLY A 317 12.92 -19.63 -0.08
N ASP A 318 11.88 -18.98 0.46
CA ASP A 318 10.59 -19.61 0.68
C ASP A 318 9.82 -19.77 -0.64
N THR A 319 9.64 -21.00 -1.07
CA THR A 319 8.97 -21.32 -2.34
C THR A 319 7.45 -21.15 -2.27
N THR A 320 6.84 -21.38 -1.10
CA THR A 320 5.39 -21.19 -0.90
C THR A 320 5.04 -19.72 -1.10
N ALA A 321 5.85 -18.81 -0.56
CA ALA A 321 5.68 -17.38 -0.75
C ALA A 321 5.79 -16.98 -2.24
N ALA A 322 6.77 -17.52 -2.97
CA ALA A 322 6.91 -17.28 -4.40
C ALA A 322 5.70 -17.80 -5.21
N ASP A 323 5.25 -19.02 -4.92
CA ASP A 323 4.10 -19.64 -5.60
C ASP A 323 2.82 -18.82 -5.43
N ILE A 324 2.55 -18.30 -4.23
CA ILE A 324 1.40 -17.44 -3.95
C ILE A 324 1.46 -16.15 -4.78
N VAL A 325 2.62 -15.51 -4.86
CA VAL A 325 2.80 -14.28 -5.66
C VAL A 325 2.58 -14.56 -7.13
N HIS A 326 3.20 -15.61 -7.69
CA HIS A 326 3.05 -15.98 -9.09
C HIS A 326 1.61 -16.37 -9.45
N ALA A 327 0.93 -17.16 -8.60
CA ALA A 327 -0.45 -17.53 -8.81
C ALA A 327 -1.36 -16.29 -8.81
N SER A 328 -1.15 -15.38 -7.86
CA SER A 328 -1.89 -14.12 -7.74
C SER A 328 -1.66 -13.21 -8.95
N ALA A 329 -0.40 -13.08 -9.41
CA ALA A 329 -0.06 -12.26 -10.56
C ALA A 329 -0.69 -12.80 -11.87
N ARG A 330 -0.66 -14.11 -12.08
CA ARG A 330 -1.35 -14.75 -13.22
C ARG A 330 -2.86 -14.52 -13.16
N ALA A 331 -3.46 -14.66 -11.99
CA ALA A 331 -4.90 -14.47 -11.80
C ALA A 331 -5.32 -13.01 -12.03
N ALA A 332 -4.62 -12.06 -11.41
CA ALA A 332 -4.88 -10.63 -11.57
C ALA A 332 -4.74 -10.19 -13.03
N TRP A 333 -3.70 -10.66 -13.71
CA TRP A 333 -3.47 -10.35 -15.13
C TRP A 333 -4.53 -10.96 -16.03
N LYS A 334 -4.92 -12.21 -15.81
CA LYS A 334 -5.97 -12.90 -16.57
C LYS A 334 -7.33 -12.21 -16.42
N ASN A 335 -7.66 -11.79 -15.22
CA ASN A 335 -8.97 -11.27 -14.87
C ASN A 335 -9.10 -9.73 -14.99
N ARG A 336 -8.01 -9.03 -15.32
CA ARG A 336 -8.04 -7.58 -15.55
C ARG A 336 -9.01 -7.20 -16.66
N ALA A 337 -9.55 -6.00 -16.57
CA ALA A 337 -10.10 -5.33 -17.75
C ALA A 337 -9.01 -4.50 -18.44
N GLU A 338 -9.28 -4.02 -19.63
CA GLU A 338 -8.46 -3.06 -20.35
C GLU A 338 -9.26 -1.80 -20.68
N VAL A 339 -8.65 -0.65 -20.44
CA VAL A 339 -9.17 0.66 -20.84
C VAL A 339 -8.03 1.41 -21.51
N ASP A 340 -8.24 1.89 -22.72
CA ASP A 340 -7.22 2.57 -23.54
C ASP A 340 -5.92 1.75 -23.71
N GLY A 341 -6.06 0.42 -23.85
CA GLY A 341 -4.94 -0.49 -24.02
C GLY A 341 -4.12 -0.74 -22.73
N LEU A 342 -4.56 -0.24 -21.57
CA LEU A 342 -3.89 -0.36 -20.29
C LEU A 342 -4.72 -1.15 -19.29
N PRO A 343 -4.09 -1.93 -18.37
CA PRO A 343 -4.80 -2.78 -17.42
C PRO A 343 -5.63 -1.96 -16.43
N LEU A 344 -6.74 -2.55 -16.01
CA LEU A 344 -7.56 -2.10 -14.90
C LEU A 344 -7.80 -3.30 -13.98
N PHE A 345 -7.31 -3.24 -12.76
CA PHE A 345 -7.42 -4.31 -11.77
C PHE A 345 -8.68 -4.18 -10.92
N GLY A 346 -9.20 -5.31 -10.47
CA GLY A 346 -10.31 -5.37 -9.52
C GLY A 346 -9.84 -5.59 -8.08
N PRO A 347 -10.76 -5.42 -7.12
CA PRO A 347 -10.49 -5.69 -5.70
C PRO A 347 -10.42 -7.20 -5.37
N ASP A 348 -10.78 -8.06 -6.30
CA ASP A 348 -10.71 -9.52 -6.20
C ASP A 348 -10.04 -10.08 -7.45
N TRP A 349 -8.82 -10.59 -7.29
CA TRP A 349 -8.02 -11.09 -8.41
C TRP A 349 -8.53 -12.41 -8.99
N THR A 350 -9.42 -13.11 -8.28
CA THR A 350 -10.03 -14.35 -8.76
C THR A 350 -11.18 -14.13 -9.73
N ARG A 351 -11.68 -12.89 -9.86
CA ARG A 351 -12.87 -12.54 -10.64
C ARG A 351 -12.55 -11.60 -11.80
N PRO A 352 -13.19 -11.78 -12.97
CA PRO A 352 -13.08 -10.83 -14.07
C PRO A 352 -13.54 -9.43 -13.65
N VAL A 353 -12.77 -8.43 -14.04
CA VAL A 353 -13.10 -7.02 -13.78
C VAL A 353 -14.13 -6.54 -14.81
N THR A 354 -15.21 -5.96 -14.31
CA THR A 354 -16.14 -5.20 -15.14
C THR A 354 -15.68 -3.74 -15.18
N VAL A 355 -15.56 -3.18 -16.39
CA VAL A 355 -15.25 -1.75 -16.53
C VAL A 355 -16.44 -0.96 -15.99
N PRO A 356 -16.25 -0.14 -14.95
CA PRO A 356 -17.35 0.65 -14.40
C PRO A 356 -17.77 1.71 -15.42
N GLU A 357 -19.05 2.01 -15.47
CA GLU A 357 -19.55 3.15 -16.25
C GLU A 357 -18.89 4.43 -15.76
N LEU A 358 -18.38 5.21 -16.71
CA LEU A 358 -17.79 6.49 -16.40
C LEU A 358 -18.88 7.52 -16.15
N PRO A 359 -18.68 8.48 -15.22
CA PRO A 359 -19.65 9.54 -15.00
C PRO A 359 -19.98 10.27 -16.32
N GLY A 360 -21.23 10.26 -16.70
CA GLY A 360 -21.68 10.85 -17.96
C GLY A 360 -21.91 12.37 -17.89
N THR A 361 -21.93 12.94 -16.67
CA THR A 361 -22.27 14.35 -16.44
C THR A 361 -21.30 15.03 -15.47
N LEU A 362 -21.13 16.36 -15.66
CA LEU A 362 -20.37 17.22 -14.73
C LEU A 362 -20.93 17.15 -13.29
N SER A 363 -22.23 16.94 -13.13
CA SER A 363 -22.86 16.80 -11.81
C SER A 363 -22.37 15.57 -11.05
N GLU A 364 -22.15 14.44 -11.74
CA GLU A 364 -21.63 13.22 -11.13
C GLU A 364 -20.15 13.34 -10.73
N LEU A 365 -19.38 14.21 -11.39
CA LEU A 365 -18.01 14.54 -11.02
C LEU A 365 -17.91 15.45 -9.79
N THR A 366 -18.98 16.13 -9.42
CA THR A 366 -19.00 17.04 -8.25
C THR A 366 -19.51 16.38 -6.98
N VAL A 367 -20.30 15.31 -7.09
CA VAL A 367 -20.83 14.57 -5.94
C VAL A 367 -19.82 13.50 -5.52
N PRO A 368 -19.46 13.37 -4.22
CA PRO A 368 -18.71 12.23 -3.76
C PRO A 368 -19.54 10.97 -4.02
N SER A 369 -19.16 10.15 -4.99
CA SER A 369 -19.79 8.83 -5.10
C SER A 369 -19.42 8.06 -3.84
N ALA A 370 -20.44 7.71 -3.05
CA ALA A 370 -20.29 6.74 -2.00
C ALA A 370 -19.65 5.50 -2.62
N SER A 371 -18.65 4.94 -1.92
CA SER A 371 -17.96 3.72 -2.32
C SER A 371 -18.98 2.59 -2.44
N SER A 372 -19.58 2.43 -3.63
CA SER A 372 -20.27 1.18 -3.94
C SER A 372 -19.20 0.17 -4.36
N SER A 373 -19.36 -1.08 -3.99
CA SER A 373 -18.50 -2.18 -4.40
C SER A 373 -18.28 -2.25 -5.92
N ALA A 374 -19.21 -1.70 -6.71
CA ALA A 374 -19.13 -1.58 -8.16
C ALA A 374 -18.03 -0.61 -8.66
N ASN A 375 -17.53 0.31 -7.84
CA ASN A 375 -16.58 1.35 -8.25
C ASN A 375 -15.15 1.15 -7.71
N LEU A 376 -14.89 0.07 -6.95
CA LEU A 376 -13.57 -0.14 -6.32
C LEU A 376 -12.43 -0.29 -7.34
N SER A 377 -12.70 -0.80 -8.57
CA SER A 377 -11.68 -0.87 -9.63
C SER A 377 -11.21 0.51 -10.13
N ARG A 378 -11.89 1.60 -9.76
CA ARG A 378 -11.47 2.99 -10.06
C ARG A 378 -10.60 3.60 -8.96
N ASP A 379 -10.38 2.86 -7.90
CA ASP A 379 -9.71 3.32 -6.70
C ASP A 379 -8.19 3.19 -6.84
N LEU A 380 -7.44 4.24 -6.49
CA LEU A 380 -5.98 4.24 -6.52
C LEU A 380 -5.40 3.07 -5.71
N SER A 381 -6.00 2.75 -4.55
CA SER A 381 -5.52 1.66 -3.69
C SER A 381 -5.58 0.30 -4.38
N VAL A 382 -6.68 0.02 -5.08
CA VAL A 382 -6.85 -1.23 -5.85
C VAL A 382 -5.86 -1.29 -7.01
N GLN A 383 -5.67 -0.18 -7.72
CA GLN A 383 -4.73 -0.13 -8.85
C GLN A 383 -3.28 -0.27 -8.39
N LEU A 384 -2.90 0.36 -7.26
CA LEU A 384 -1.59 0.20 -6.64
C LEU A 384 -1.35 -1.24 -6.18
N SER A 385 -2.37 -1.91 -5.64
CA SER A 385 -2.28 -3.32 -5.25
C SER A 385 -1.90 -4.22 -6.44
N GLY A 386 -2.54 -4.01 -7.59
CA GLY A 386 -2.20 -4.72 -8.82
C GLY A 386 -0.79 -4.40 -9.33
N TRP A 387 -0.39 -3.14 -9.31
CA TRP A 387 0.98 -2.76 -9.71
C TRP A 387 2.03 -3.35 -8.78
N MET A 388 1.85 -3.25 -7.47
CA MET A 388 2.73 -3.82 -6.46
C MET A 388 2.92 -5.33 -6.64
N LEU A 389 1.82 -6.05 -6.90
CA LEU A 389 1.85 -7.48 -7.20
C LEU A 389 2.71 -7.80 -8.44
N LEU A 390 2.54 -7.03 -9.53
CA LEU A 390 3.28 -7.29 -10.76
C LEU A 390 4.76 -6.92 -10.68
N GLU A 391 5.12 -5.91 -9.87
CA GLU A 391 6.54 -5.63 -9.56
C GLU A 391 7.13 -6.76 -8.70
N ALA A 392 6.37 -7.32 -7.74
CA ALA A 392 6.78 -8.47 -6.94
C ALA A 392 7.01 -9.72 -7.81
N ASP A 393 6.08 -10.03 -8.72
CA ASP A 393 6.19 -11.12 -9.70
C ASP A 393 7.42 -10.95 -10.62
N TYR A 394 7.68 -9.73 -11.08
CA TYR A 394 8.87 -9.43 -11.87
C TYR A 394 10.16 -9.68 -11.08
N GLN A 395 10.25 -9.20 -9.84
CA GLN A 395 11.45 -9.36 -9.01
C GLN A 395 11.77 -10.83 -8.75
N LEU A 396 10.76 -11.66 -8.46
CA LEU A 396 10.92 -13.11 -8.32
C LEU A 396 11.39 -13.75 -9.61
N SER A 397 10.73 -13.45 -10.74
CA SER A 397 11.06 -14.00 -12.04
C SER A 397 12.48 -13.62 -12.50
N ALA A 398 12.89 -12.36 -12.26
CA ALA A 398 14.24 -11.87 -12.57
C ALA A 398 15.32 -12.54 -11.72
N ALA A 399 14.97 -13.00 -10.51
CA ALA A 399 15.85 -13.76 -9.62
C ALA A 399 15.83 -15.28 -9.88
N GLY A 400 15.03 -15.76 -10.86
CA GLY A 400 14.88 -17.18 -11.16
C GLY A 400 14.15 -17.97 -10.06
N ARG A 401 13.26 -17.30 -9.38
CA ARG A 401 12.45 -17.87 -8.31
C ARG A 401 11.03 -18.12 -8.78
#